data_4b9d44389807990101651fd332d449b3
#
_entry.id   4b9d44389807990101651fd332d449b3
#
_cell.length_a   1.000
_cell.length_b   1.000
_cell.length_c   1.000
_cell.angle_alpha   90.00
_cell.angle_beta   90.00
_cell.angle_gamma   90.00
#
_symmetry.space_group_name_H-M   'P 1'
#
loop_
_entity.id
_entity.type
_entity.pdbx_description
1 polymer ?
#
loop_
_entity_poly.entity_id
_entity_poly.type
_entity_poly.pdbx_seq_one_letter_code
_entity_poly.pdbx_strand_id
1 'polypeptide(L)'
;MLKLGFVTISMIASLAIGAPIDKFVVWDKNPTPPPLNVTTLSGEKISLIDFSDKTIVLNFWATWCAPCLKEIPSLLELRKQLPKKKFVVLFVNYGETKDRVESTWNKIGEGAMTLIDPEIKDVKAWIDIGLPTTVILNQKHQIVYKIIGDIDWSESEIVDVIKSIR
;
A
#
# COMPACT_ATOMS: atom_id res chain seq x y z
N MET A 1 27.03 44.46 -42.48
CA MET A 1 27.66 43.57 -41.50
C MET A 1 26.55 42.96 -40.64
N LEU A 2 26.13 41.74 -40.99
CA LEU A 2 25.04 41.04 -40.31
C LEU A 2 25.64 40.09 -39.26
N LYS A 3 25.40 40.33 -37.96
CA LYS A 3 25.84 39.44 -36.87
C LYS A 3 24.82 38.32 -36.69
N LEU A 4 25.19 37.11 -37.12
CA LEU A 4 24.46 35.89 -36.77
C LEU A 4 24.70 35.58 -35.27
N GLY A 5 23.66 35.68 -34.45
CA GLY A 5 23.69 35.16 -33.09
C GLY A 5 23.42 33.65 -33.09
N PHE A 6 24.41 32.88 -32.67
CA PHE A 6 24.21 31.45 -32.37
C PHE A 6 23.37 31.29 -31.10
N VAL A 7 22.15 30.81 -31.26
CA VAL A 7 21.33 30.34 -30.13
C VAL A 7 21.72 28.90 -29.86
N THR A 8 22.47 28.68 -28.79
CA THR A 8 22.73 27.34 -28.25
C THR A 8 21.49 26.83 -27.56
N ILE A 9 20.75 25.94 -28.21
CA ILE A 9 19.66 25.19 -27.54
C ILE A 9 20.32 24.15 -26.64
N SER A 10 20.33 24.42 -25.34
CA SER A 10 20.72 23.44 -24.31
C SER A 10 19.63 22.39 -24.23
N MET A 11 19.88 21.23 -24.80
CA MET A 11 19.00 20.05 -24.71
C MET A 11 19.16 19.45 -23.33
N ILE A 12 18.29 19.86 -22.40
CA ILE A 12 18.16 19.20 -21.08
C ILE A 12 17.53 17.83 -21.37
N ALA A 13 18.37 16.81 -21.42
CA ALA A 13 17.89 15.43 -21.41
C ALA A 13 17.23 15.16 -20.05
N SER A 14 15.90 15.26 -20.00
CA SER A 14 15.12 14.77 -18.88
C SER A 14 15.24 13.25 -18.89
N LEU A 15 16.09 12.72 -18.01
CA LEU A 15 16.02 11.30 -17.67
C LEU A 15 14.66 11.08 -16.96
N ALA A 16 13.67 10.63 -17.71
CA ALA A 16 12.48 10.04 -17.18
C ALA A 16 12.89 8.69 -16.55
N ILE A 17 13.38 8.73 -15.32
CA ILE A 17 13.36 7.56 -14.45
C ILE A 17 11.87 7.32 -14.22
N GLY A 18 11.33 6.19 -14.72
CA GLY A 18 9.92 5.85 -14.55
C GLY A 18 9.58 5.95 -13.06
N ALA A 19 8.75 6.93 -12.72
CA ALA A 19 8.41 7.18 -11.33
C ALA A 19 7.62 5.98 -10.80
N PRO A 20 7.85 5.53 -9.56
CA PRO A 20 7.14 4.39 -8.96
C PRO A 20 5.62 4.58 -8.95
N ILE A 21 5.15 5.80 -9.16
CA ILE A 21 3.74 6.16 -9.33
C ILE A 21 3.09 5.51 -10.56
N ASP A 22 3.87 5.09 -11.56
CA ASP A 22 3.36 4.38 -12.75
C ASP A 22 2.74 3.02 -12.38
N LYS A 23 3.06 2.49 -11.20
CA LYS A 23 2.43 1.27 -10.65
C LYS A 23 1.08 1.53 -9.98
N PHE A 24 0.70 2.79 -9.76
CA PHE A 24 -0.59 3.16 -9.19
C PHE A 24 -1.68 3.06 -10.27
N VAL A 25 -2.37 1.95 -10.28
CA VAL A 25 -3.53 1.80 -11.15
C VAL A 25 -4.73 2.50 -10.51
N VAL A 26 -5.20 3.56 -11.17
CA VAL A 26 -6.45 4.23 -10.75
C VAL A 26 -7.59 3.22 -10.87
N TRP A 27 -8.34 3.05 -9.80
CA TRP A 27 -9.46 2.13 -9.78
C TRP A 27 -10.70 2.79 -10.41
N ASP A 28 -10.97 2.48 -11.67
CA ASP A 28 -12.09 3.02 -12.46
C ASP A 28 -13.34 2.12 -12.44
N LYS A 29 -13.25 0.97 -11.77
CA LYS A 29 -14.33 0.00 -11.62
C LYS A 29 -15.23 0.39 -10.43
N ASN A 30 -16.09 -0.53 -9.99
CA ASN A 30 -16.90 -0.32 -8.79
C ASN A 30 -16.02 0.09 -7.59
N PRO A 31 -16.17 1.31 -7.04
CA PRO A 31 -15.35 1.78 -5.95
C PRO A 31 -15.69 1.12 -4.61
N THR A 32 -16.79 0.38 -4.54
CA THR A 32 -17.21 -0.32 -3.31
C THR A 32 -16.29 -1.49 -3.03
N PRO A 33 -15.57 -1.50 -1.89
CA PRO A 33 -14.69 -2.58 -1.54
C PRO A 33 -15.49 -3.86 -1.20
N PRO A 34 -14.89 -5.05 -1.43
CA PRO A 34 -15.43 -6.27 -0.84
C PRO A 34 -15.44 -6.21 0.68
N PRO A 35 -16.21 -7.04 1.38
CA PRO A 35 -16.10 -7.21 2.82
C PRO A 35 -14.67 -7.51 3.26
N LEU A 36 -14.29 -7.04 4.44
CA LEU A 36 -13.04 -7.40 5.10
C LEU A 36 -13.33 -7.63 6.59
N ASN A 37 -13.50 -8.88 6.96
CA ASN A 37 -13.67 -9.32 8.35
C ASN A 37 -12.48 -10.20 8.71
N VAL A 38 -11.55 -9.64 9.42
CA VAL A 38 -10.26 -10.26 9.77
C VAL A 38 -10.04 -10.19 11.27
N THR A 39 -9.01 -10.84 11.78
CA THR A 39 -8.67 -10.77 13.19
C THR A 39 -7.24 -10.31 13.40
N THR A 40 -6.99 -9.67 14.54
CA THR A 40 -5.63 -9.45 15.03
C THR A 40 -5.00 -10.77 15.47
N LEU A 41 -3.70 -10.76 15.73
CA LEU A 41 -3.02 -11.91 16.34
C LEU A 41 -3.54 -12.22 17.76
N SER A 42 -4.13 -11.25 18.46
CA SER A 42 -4.79 -11.45 19.75
C SER A 42 -6.24 -11.97 19.64
N GLY A 43 -6.78 -12.08 18.41
CA GLY A 43 -8.14 -12.59 18.16
C GLY A 43 -9.23 -11.52 18.17
N GLU A 44 -8.87 -10.23 18.24
CA GLU A 44 -9.82 -9.14 18.12
C GLU A 44 -10.32 -9.04 16.66
N LYS A 45 -11.64 -8.95 16.49
CA LYS A 45 -12.26 -8.80 15.17
C LYS A 45 -12.07 -7.37 14.66
N ILE A 46 -11.64 -7.25 13.42
CA ILE A 46 -11.40 -5.98 12.74
C ILE A 46 -12.16 -5.98 11.40
N SER A 47 -12.78 -4.86 11.13
CA SER A 47 -13.42 -4.59 9.84
C SER A 47 -13.10 -3.17 9.35
N LEU A 48 -13.43 -2.85 8.09
CA LEU A 48 -13.14 -1.52 7.55
C LEU A 48 -13.84 -0.39 8.32
N ILE A 49 -15.03 -0.64 8.88
CA ILE A 49 -15.80 0.36 9.61
C ILE A 49 -15.09 0.85 10.88
N ASP A 50 -14.17 0.06 11.44
CA ASP A 50 -13.39 0.45 12.61
C ASP A 50 -12.40 1.59 12.31
N PHE A 51 -12.21 1.89 11.02
CA PHE A 51 -11.34 2.95 10.53
C PHE A 51 -12.13 4.06 9.82
N SER A 52 -13.35 4.34 10.26
CA SER A 52 -14.19 5.41 9.73
C SER A 52 -13.43 6.74 9.65
N ASP A 53 -13.65 7.51 8.59
CA ASP A 53 -13.03 8.81 8.32
C ASP A 53 -11.51 8.78 8.09
N LYS A 54 -10.92 7.59 7.90
CA LYS A 54 -9.49 7.46 7.56
C LYS A 54 -9.29 6.99 6.13
N THR A 55 -8.24 7.51 5.51
CA THR A 55 -7.66 6.90 4.31
C THR A 55 -6.90 5.65 4.74
N ILE A 56 -7.18 4.51 4.10
CA ILE A 56 -6.62 3.21 4.46
C ILE A 56 -5.64 2.77 3.37
N VAL A 57 -4.41 2.47 3.76
CA VAL A 57 -3.44 1.74 2.94
C VAL A 57 -3.47 0.28 3.39
N LEU A 58 -4.09 -0.58 2.59
CA LEU A 58 -4.35 -1.98 2.91
C LEU A 58 -3.40 -2.86 2.10
N ASN A 59 -2.38 -3.39 2.76
CA ASN A 59 -1.36 -4.23 2.14
C ASN A 59 -1.62 -5.71 2.43
N PHE A 60 -1.68 -6.52 1.38
CA PHE A 60 -1.82 -7.97 1.47
C PHE A 60 -0.46 -8.63 1.27
N TRP A 61 -0.08 -9.49 2.21
CA TRP A 61 1.24 -10.11 2.29
C TRP A 61 1.19 -11.56 2.75
N ALA A 62 2.32 -12.28 2.63
CA ALA A 62 2.50 -13.60 3.21
C ALA A 62 3.96 -13.83 3.62
N THR A 63 4.19 -14.78 4.54
CA THR A 63 5.55 -15.08 5.03
C THR A 63 6.45 -15.71 3.96
N TRP A 64 5.87 -16.40 2.99
CA TRP A 64 6.55 -17.02 1.84
C TRP A 64 6.73 -16.07 0.65
N CYS A 65 6.18 -14.86 0.70
CA CYS A 65 6.23 -13.87 -0.37
C CYS A 65 7.48 -12.98 -0.22
N ALA A 66 8.57 -13.32 -0.88
CA ALA A 66 9.81 -12.57 -0.79
C ALA A 66 9.67 -11.07 -1.17
N PRO A 67 8.98 -10.67 -2.27
CA PRO A 67 8.76 -9.26 -2.56
C PRO A 67 7.91 -8.55 -1.51
N CYS A 68 6.95 -9.25 -0.85
CA CYS A 68 6.20 -8.67 0.26
C CYS A 68 7.11 -8.31 1.43
N LEU A 69 7.98 -9.25 1.83
CA LEU A 69 8.92 -9.04 2.93
C LEU A 69 9.90 -7.89 2.63
N LYS A 70 10.24 -7.70 1.36
CA LYS A 70 11.14 -6.63 0.91
C LYS A 70 10.48 -5.24 1.04
N GLU A 71 9.18 -5.10 0.76
CA GLU A 71 8.50 -3.80 0.78
C GLU A 71 8.01 -3.38 2.17
N ILE A 72 7.78 -4.32 3.12
CA ILE A 72 7.26 -4.03 4.45
C ILE A 72 8.04 -2.93 5.18
N PRO A 73 9.38 -2.87 5.17
CA PRO A 73 10.11 -1.77 5.79
C PRO A 73 9.72 -0.38 5.28
N SER A 74 9.53 -0.22 3.98
CA SER A 74 9.11 1.06 3.39
C SER A 74 7.66 1.42 3.73
N LEU A 75 6.76 0.43 3.84
CA LEU A 75 5.39 0.63 4.35
C LEU A 75 5.38 1.05 5.81
N LEU A 76 6.28 0.52 6.63
CA LEU A 76 6.43 0.93 8.03
C LEU A 76 6.95 2.37 8.13
N GLU A 77 7.84 2.77 7.22
CA GLU A 77 8.31 4.16 7.13
C GLU A 77 7.19 5.11 6.66
N LEU A 78 6.44 4.74 5.62
CA LEU A 78 5.24 5.46 5.22
C LEU A 78 4.28 5.66 6.41
N ARG A 79 4.02 4.58 7.18
CA ARG A 79 3.14 4.64 8.37
C ARG A 79 3.60 5.68 9.39
N LYS A 80 4.92 5.87 9.57
CA LYS A 80 5.49 6.88 10.48
C LYS A 80 5.27 8.30 9.95
N GLN A 81 5.30 8.49 8.63
CA GLN A 81 5.15 9.79 7.96
C GLN A 81 3.70 10.26 7.82
N LEU A 82 2.73 9.35 7.94
CA LEU A 82 1.31 9.66 7.78
C LEU A 82 0.66 10.11 9.11
N PRO A 83 -0.15 11.18 9.12
CA PRO A 83 -0.90 11.61 10.31
C PRO A 83 -1.91 10.55 10.76
N LYS A 84 -1.69 9.91 11.90
CA LYS A 84 -2.49 8.78 12.43
C LYS A 84 -3.98 9.08 12.60
N LYS A 85 -4.36 10.36 12.75
CA LYS A 85 -5.77 10.77 12.84
C LYS A 85 -6.52 10.59 11.52
N LYS A 86 -5.82 10.68 10.39
CA LYS A 86 -6.41 10.69 9.04
C LYS A 86 -6.07 9.46 8.22
N PHE A 87 -5.06 8.71 8.61
CA PHE A 87 -4.52 7.59 7.84
C PHE A 87 -4.28 6.38 8.72
N VAL A 88 -4.40 5.21 8.12
CA VAL A 88 -3.98 3.94 8.71
C VAL A 88 -3.32 3.06 7.64
N VAL A 89 -2.23 2.39 8.02
CA VAL A 89 -1.61 1.34 7.21
C VAL A 89 -1.90 0.02 7.89
N LEU A 90 -2.60 -0.87 7.18
CA LEU A 90 -3.00 -2.18 7.65
C LEU A 90 -2.29 -3.26 6.84
N PHE A 91 -1.72 -4.23 7.53
CA PHE A 91 -1.10 -5.40 6.92
C PHE A 91 -2.02 -6.60 7.11
N VAL A 92 -2.43 -7.24 6.02
CA VAL A 92 -3.35 -8.39 6.06
C VAL A 92 -2.64 -9.61 5.47
N ASN A 93 -2.44 -10.62 6.29
CA ASN A 93 -1.80 -11.85 5.87
C ASN A 93 -2.77 -12.74 5.08
N TYR A 94 -2.25 -13.38 4.05
CA TYR A 94 -3.01 -14.23 3.13
C TYR A 94 -2.96 -15.70 3.54
N GLY A 95 -3.95 -16.14 4.32
CA GLY A 95 -4.28 -17.55 4.51
C GLY A 95 -3.27 -18.38 5.32
N GLU A 96 -2.47 -17.75 6.17
CA GLU A 96 -1.52 -18.49 7.02
C GLU A 96 -2.01 -18.58 8.46
N THR A 97 -1.54 -19.60 9.18
CA THR A 97 -1.87 -19.78 10.60
C THR A 97 -1.29 -18.66 11.44
N LYS A 98 -1.96 -18.35 12.56
CA LYS A 98 -1.52 -17.34 13.53
C LYS A 98 -0.04 -17.53 13.91
N ASP A 99 0.37 -18.72 14.33
CA ASP A 99 1.72 -18.97 14.83
C ASP A 99 2.80 -18.66 13.78
N ARG A 100 2.53 -18.99 12.53
CA ARG A 100 3.44 -18.71 11.42
C ARG A 100 3.57 -17.22 11.16
N VAL A 101 2.45 -16.51 11.13
CA VAL A 101 2.42 -15.06 10.95
C VAL A 101 3.13 -14.37 12.11
N GLU A 102 2.78 -14.73 13.35
CA GLU A 102 3.34 -14.13 14.56
C GLU A 102 4.85 -14.30 14.64
N SER A 103 5.37 -15.50 14.37
CA SER A 103 6.80 -15.78 14.35
C SER A 103 7.58 -14.90 13.38
N THR A 104 6.99 -14.59 12.22
CA THR A 104 7.61 -13.71 11.22
C THR A 104 7.40 -12.24 11.58
N TRP A 105 6.16 -11.85 11.92
CA TRP A 105 5.79 -10.46 12.17
C TRP A 105 6.52 -9.84 13.35
N ASN A 106 6.77 -10.61 14.40
CA ASN A 106 7.56 -10.15 15.56
C ASN A 106 8.98 -9.72 15.20
N LYS A 107 9.52 -10.19 14.07
CA LYS A 107 10.86 -9.83 13.59
C LYS A 107 10.86 -8.60 12.66
N ILE A 108 9.78 -8.38 11.92
CA ILE A 108 9.76 -7.41 10.82
C ILE A 108 8.73 -6.28 11.01
N GLY A 109 7.72 -6.47 11.86
CA GLY A 109 6.54 -5.59 11.94
C GLY A 109 6.73 -4.33 12.78
N GLU A 110 7.84 -4.17 13.48
CA GLU A 110 8.16 -2.99 14.31
C GLU A 110 6.99 -2.47 15.19
N GLY A 111 6.20 -3.39 15.75
CA GLY A 111 5.02 -3.05 16.55
C GLY A 111 3.80 -2.54 15.75
N ALA A 112 3.84 -2.64 14.42
CA ALA A 112 2.64 -2.45 13.61
C ALA A 112 1.70 -3.65 13.77
N MET A 113 0.39 -3.41 13.56
CA MET A 113 -0.62 -4.46 13.59
C MET A 113 -0.60 -5.24 12.27
N THR A 114 -0.58 -6.58 12.35
CA THR A 114 -0.96 -7.43 11.23
C THR A 114 -2.26 -8.16 11.53
N LEU A 115 -3.06 -8.34 10.50
CA LEU A 115 -4.36 -8.99 10.55
C LEU A 115 -4.28 -10.34 9.82
N ILE A 116 -5.09 -11.29 10.23
CA ILE A 116 -5.11 -12.64 9.66
C ILE A 116 -6.51 -13.05 9.21
N ASP A 117 -6.57 -13.80 8.13
CA ASP A 117 -7.73 -14.52 7.61
C ASP A 117 -7.30 -15.93 7.20
N PRO A 118 -7.09 -16.85 8.16
CA PRO A 118 -6.52 -18.18 7.88
C PRO A 118 -7.36 -19.01 6.91
N GLU A 119 -8.66 -18.74 6.84
CA GLU A 119 -9.60 -19.47 5.97
C GLU A 119 -9.77 -18.80 4.59
N ILE A 120 -9.09 -17.67 4.37
CA ILE A 120 -9.12 -16.90 3.11
C ILE A 120 -10.56 -16.52 2.71
N LYS A 121 -11.42 -16.25 3.68
CA LYS A 121 -12.84 -15.95 3.42
C LYS A 121 -13.02 -14.64 2.69
N ASP A 122 -12.37 -13.61 3.20
CA ASP A 122 -12.54 -12.25 2.70
C ASP A 122 -11.35 -11.79 1.84
N VAL A 123 -10.10 -12.11 2.24
CA VAL A 123 -8.90 -11.63 1.54
C VAL A 123 -8.82 -12.06 0.07
N LYS A 124 -9.42 -13.20 -0.28
CA LYS A 124 -9.45 -13.69 -1.67
C LYS A 124 -10.14 -12.72 -2.63
N ALA A 125 -11.15 -12.02 -2.17
CA ALA A 125 -11.90 -11.06 -2.99
C ALA A 125 -11.10 -9.78 -3.31
N TRP A 126 -10.00 -9.54 -2.60
CA TRP A 126 -9.15 -8.36 -2.76
C TRP A 126 -7.97 -8.57 -3.70
N ILE A 127 -7.62 -9.83 -3.98
CA ILE A 127 -6.40 -10.19 -4.70
C ILE A 127 -6.75 -10.87 -6.01
N ASP A 128 -6.54 -10.18 -7.14
CA ASP A 128 -6.86 -10.70 -8.47
C ASP A 128 -5.69 -11.47 -9.09
N ILE A 129 -4.45 -11.00 -8.88
CA ILE A 129 -3.26 -11.48 -9.63
C ILE A 129 -2.26 -12.16 -8.71
N GLY A 130 -1.93 -11.57 -7.55
CA GLY A 130 -0.93 -12.12 -6.64
C GLY A 130 -0.49 -11.17 -5.55
N LEU A 131 0.60 -11.52 -4.86
CA LEU A 131 1.17 -10.76 -3.77
C LEU A 131 2.53 -10.17 -4.14
N PRO A 132 2.92 -9.02 -3.57
CA PRO A 132 2.07 -8.17 -2.74
C PRO A 132 1.00 -7.46 -3.57
N THR A 133 -0.14 -7.21 -2.95
CA THR A 133 -1.17 -6.31 -3.47
C THR A 133 -1.46 -5.26 -2.41
N THR A 134 -1.45 -4.00 -2.79
CA THR A 134 -1.86 -2.91 -1.90
C THR A 134 -3.05 -2.18 -2.50
N VAL A 135 -4.10 -2.01 -1.69
CA VAL A 135 -5.30 -1.27 -2.06
C VAL A 135 -5.40 -0.02 -1.19
N ILE A 136 -5.66 1.12 -1.82
CA ILE A 136 -5.83 2.38 -1.10
C ILE A 136 -7.29 2.79 -1.17
N LEU A 137 -7.87 3.01 0.01
CA LEU A 137 -9.24 3.48 0.15
C LEU A 137 -9.24 4.91 0.69
N ASN A 138 -10.13 5.73 0.15
CA ASN A 138 -10.35 7.10 0.66
C ASN A 138 -11.16 7.07 1.98
N GLN A 139 -11.41 8.25 2.57
CA GLN A 139 -12.16 8.39 3.82
C GLN A 139 -13.63 7.92 3.76
N LYS A 140 -14.18 7.74 2.54
CA LYS A 140 -15.50 7.15 2.30
C LYS A 140 -15.42 5.64 2.07
N HIS A 141 -14.25 5.05 2.29
CA HIS A 141 -13.93 3.66 2.02
C HIS A 141 -14.16 3.24 0.56
N GLN A 142 -13.99 4.15 -0.38
CA GLN A 142 -13.99 3.83 -1.81
C GLN A 142 -12.58 3.48 -2.25
N ILE A 143 -12.42 2.44 -3.05
CA ILE A 143 -11.12 2.08 -3.64
C ILE A 143 -10.70 3.18 -4.61
N VAL A 144 -9.51 3.73 -4.40
CA VAL A 144 -8.93 4.79 -5.24
C VAL A 144 -7.80 4.24 -6.10
N TYR A 145 -6.92 3.45 -5.49
CA TYR A 145 -5.78 2.84 -6.17
C TYR A 145 -5.62 1.37 -5.81
N LYS A 146 -5.11 0.60 -6.75
CA LYS A 146 -4.62 -0.75 -6.55
C LYS A 146 -3.22 -0.87 -7.11
N ILE A 147 -2.29 -1.36 -6.31
CA ILE A 147 -0.88 -1.53 -6.66
C ILE A 147 -0.55 -3.01 -6.55
N ILE A 148 0.03 -3.60 -7.61
CA ILE A 148 0.43 -5.00 -7.65
C ILE A 148 1.95 -5.06 -7.81
N GLY A 149 2.59 -5.86 -6.96
CA GLY A 149 4.04 -5.96 -6.87
C GLY A 149 4.66 -4.95 -5.90
N ASP A 150 5.92 -5.17 -5.55
CA ASP A 150 6.66 -4.37 -4.57
C ASP A 150 7.06 -3.00 -5.12
N ILE A 151 6.96 -2.00 -4.28
CA ILE A 151 7.49 -0.65 -4.51
C ILE A 151 8.16 -0.12 -3.25
N ASP A 152 8.90 0.97 -3.36
CA ASP A 152 9.40 1.71 -2.21
C ASP A 152 8.36 2.75 -1.77
N TRP A 153 7.59 2.42 -0.73
CA TRP A 153 6.54 3.27 -0.18
C TRP A 153 7.04 4.51 0.55
N SER A 154 8.34 4.59 0.83
CA SER A 154 8.96 5.73 1.53
C SER A 154 9.33 6.89 0.60
N GLU A 155 9.24 6.71 -0.71
CA GLU A 155 9.51 7.76 -1.68
C GLU A 155 8.58 8.96 -1.50
N SER A 156 9.13 10.16 -1.51
CA SER A 156 8.40 11.40 -1.23
C SER A 156 7.19 11.61 -2.16
N GLU A 157 7.33 11.27 -3.43
CA GLU A 157 6.26 11.37 -4.43
C GLU A 157 5.06 10.48 -4.06
N ILE A 158 5.32 9.23 -3.63
CA ILE A 158 4.29 8.30 -3.18
C ILE A 158 3.62 8.81 -1.90
N VAL A 159 4.42 9.26 -0.94
CA VAL A 159 3.91 9.83 0.32
C VAL A 159 2.99 11.02 0.06
N ASP A 160 3.35 11.90 -0.87
CA ASP A 160 2.57 13.08 -1.23
C ASP A 160 1.26 12.72 -1.94
N VAL A 161 1.28 11.73 -2.84
CA VAL A 161 0.06 11.19 -3.47
C VAL A 161 -0.88 10.65 -2.41
N ILE A 162 -0.38 9.81 -1.48
CA ILE A 162 -1.23 9.23 -0.43
C ILE A 162 -1.81 10.33 0.48
N LYS A 163 -1.01 11.34 0.87
CA LYS A 163 -1.49 12.46 1.68
C LYS A 163 -2.55 13.31 0.97
N SER A 164 -2.61 13.31 -0.35
CA SER A 164 -3.60 14.05 -1.13
C SER A 164 -4.98 13.38 -1.17
N ILE A 165 -5.07 12.09 -0.85
CA ILE A 165 -6.32 11.31 -0.88
C ILE A 165 -7.23 11.74 0.27
N ARG A 166 -8.51 12.01 -0.08
CA ARG A 166 -9.55 12.50 0.84
C ARG A 166 -10.86 11.72 0.71
#